data_9f2f74f4dbe615832b306ba56a4e5eaa
#
_entry.id   9f2f74f4dbe615832b306ba56a4e5eaa
#
_cell.length_a   1.000
_cell.length_b   1.000
_cell.length_c   1.000
_cell.angle_alpha   90.00
_cell.angle_beta   90.00
_cell.angle_gamma   90.00
#
_symmetry.space_group_name_H-M   'P 1'
#
loop_
_entity.id
_entity.type
_entity.pdbx_description
1 polymer ?
#
loop_
_entity_poly.entity_id
_entity_poly.type
_entity_poly.pdbx_seq_one_letter_code
_entity_poly.pdbx_strand_id
1 'polypeptide(L)'
;MKSLLIFPPDWLPSEPYLSLPSLAAVLRPAGHDVSQLDVNVEMYDLFFSTQFLKHVAQRIASELGHLQHEQKERALDEEEQELMKRLLTCTPELFQQFSTDVEKAKEILRSNAFYDIDQLEWATNCLHETMALVSLAYYPAQICFPPIETDIVYKPFMSSEILEAVDDDQINIYRDVYRMLIRPVMERERPAMVGISVVQQK
;
A
#
# COMPACT_ATOMS: atom_id res chain seq x y z
N MET A 1 -6.92 30.79 4.39
CA MET A 1 -6.99 29.62 5.27
C MET A 1 -6.21 28.51 4.61
N LYS A 2 -5.36 27.77 5.36
CA LYS A 2 -4.58 26.67 4.81
C LYS A 2 -5.42 25.40 4.80
N SER A 3 -5.54 24.76 3.66
CA SER A 3 -6.37 23.57 3.44
C SER A 3 -5.54 22.46 2.80
N LEU A 4 -5.75 21.23 3.24
CA LEU A 4 -5.18 20.03 2.63
C LEU A 4 -6.32 19.22 2.00
N LEU A 5 -6.23 18.97 0.71
CA LEU A 5 -7.14 18.10 -0.01
C LEU A 5 -6.48 16.74 -0.21
N ILE A 6 -7.17 15.67 0.18
CA ILE A 6 -6.67 14.30 0.12
C ILE A 6 -7.57 13.49 -0.80
N PHE A 7 -6.96 12.77 -1.76
CA PHE A 7 -7.59 11.67 -2.45
C PHE A 7 -7.12 10.36 -1.81
N PRO A 8 -8.02 9.58 -1.20
CA PRO A 8 -7.65 8.36 -0.51
C PRO A 8 -7.28 7.24 -1.49
N PRO A 9 -6.59 6.19 -1.00
CA PRO A 9 -6.25 5.03 -1.81
C PRO A 9 -7.47 4.20 -2.20
N ASP A 10 -7.20 3.27 -3.10
CA ASP A 10 -8.01 2.27 -3.74
C ASP A 10 -8.78 2.76 -4.96
N TRP A 11 -7.99 3.34 -5.88
CA TRP A 11 -8.42 3.64 -7.24
C TRP A 11 -7.35 3.16 -8.23
N LEU A 12 -7.71 2.99 -9.49
CA LEU A 12 -6.76 2.66 -10.56
C LEU A 12 -5.70 3.77 -10.68
N PRO A 13 -4.41 3.47 -10.47
CA PRO A 13 -3.37 4.52 -10.52
C PRO A 13 -3.17 5.08 -11.94
N SER A 14 -3.62 4.36 -12.97
CA SER A 14 -3.61 4.80 -14.36
C SER A 14 -4.75 5.75 -14.73
N GLU A 15 -5.74 5.91 -13.86
CA GLU A 15 -6.92 6.76 -14.05
C GLU A 15 -6.92 7.92 -13.06
N PRO A 16 -6.20 9.03 -13.34
CA PRO A 16 -6.09 10.14 -12.41
C PRO A 16 -7.46 10.78 -12.15
N TYR A 17 -7.83 10.87 -10.89
CA TYR A 17 -9.10 11.44 -10.49
C TYR A 17 -9.01 12.96 -10.38
N LEU A 18 -9.88 13.69 -11.09
CA LEU A 18 -9.80 15.13 -11.23
C LEU A 18 -10.41 15.93 -10.06
N SER A 19 -10.87 15.28 -8.98
CA SER A 19 -11.51 16.00 -7.87
C SER A 19 -10.58 17.00 -7.19
N LEU A 20 -9.34 16.57 -6.87
CA LEU A 20 -8.39 17.45 -6.18
C LEU A 20 -8.02 18.69 -7.01
N PRO A 21 -7.58 18.56 -8.28
CA PRO A 21 -7.26 19.74 -9.09
C PRO A 21 -8.48 20.62 -9.34
N SER A 22 -9.68 20.06 -9.51
CA SER A 22 -10.90 20.84 -9.70
C SER A 22 -11.27 21.66 -8.46
N LEU A 23 -11.20 21.06 -7.26
CA LEU A 23 -11.43 21.77 -6.01
C LEU A 23 -10.36 22.84 -5.75
N ALA A 24 -9.10 22.53 -6.00
CA ALA A 24 -8.00 23.48 -5.85
C ALA A 24 -8.13 24.67 -6.81
N ALA A 25 -8.59 24.44 -8.05
CA ALA A 25 -8.82 25.49 -9.04
C ALA A 25 -9.89 26.50 -8.61
N VAL A 26 -10.87 26.08 -7.81
CA VAL A 26 -11.91 26.98 -7.27
C VAL A 26 -11.43 27.67 -5.99
N LEU A 27 -10.74 26.96 -5.11
CA LEU A 27 -10.37 27.47 -3.78
C LEU A 27 -9.20 28.46 -3.83
N ARG A 28 -8.20 28.24 -4.71
CA ARG A 28 -7.03 29.15 -4.82
C ARG A 28 -7.39 30.58 -5.23
N PRO A 29 -8.22 30.80 -6.28
CA PRO A 29 -8.67 32.15 -6.63
C PRO A 29 -9.51 32.81 -5.53
N ALA A 30 -10.19 32.01 -4.68
CA ALA A 30 -10.94 32.52 -3.53
C ALA A 30 -10.04 32.91 -2.33
N GLY A 31 -8.71 32.86 -2.48
CA GLY A 31 -7.75 33.30 -1.47
C GLY A 31 -7.39 32.21 -0.44
N HIS A 32 -7.67 30.94 -0.74
CA HIS A 32 -7.26 29.84 0.10
C HIS A 32 -5.87 29.32 -0.31
N ASP A 33 -5.04 28.99 0.69
CA ASP A 33 -3.80 28.25 0.49
C ASP A 33 -4.13 26.75 0.47
N VAL A 34 -3.96 26.10 -0.70
CA VAL A 34 -4.43 24.73 -0.93
C VAL A 34 -3.28 23.83 -1.34
N SER A 35 -2.96 22.87 -0.45
CA SER A 35 -2.11 21.70 -0.73
C SER A 35 -2.97 20.51 -1.18
N GLN A 36 -2.42 19.66 -2.02
CA GLN A 36 -3.07 18.45 -2.52
C GLN A 36 -2.19 17.25 -2.21
N LEU A 37 -2.79 16.15 -1.81
CA LEU A 37 -2.13 14.87 -1.57
C LEU A 37 -2.95 13.75 -2.22
N ASP A 38 -2.43 13.23 -3.31
CA ASP A 38 -2.98 12.02 -3.95
C ASP A 38 -2.35 10.79 -3.29
N VAL A 39 -3.02 10.30 -2.23
CA VAL A 39 -2.53 9.14 -1.48
C VAL A 39 -2.60 7.87 -2.31
N ASN A 40 -3.50 7.82 -3.30
CA ASN A 40 -3.62 6.65 -4.16
C ASN A 40 -2.36 6.42 -5.01
N VAL A 41 -1.85 7.46 -5.64
CA VAL A 41 -0.61 7.36 -6.44
C VAL A 41 0.62 7.21 -5.53
N GLU A 42 0.70 8.02 -4.47
CA GLU A 42 1.81 7.96 -3.50
C GLU A 42 1.92 6.61 -2.78
N MET A 43 0.80 5.92 -2.57
CA MET A 43 0.77 4.58 -1.98
C MET A 43 1.49 3.55 -2.86
N TYR A 44 1.25 3.57 -4.17
CA TYR A 44 1.97 2.65 -5.06
C TYR A 44 3.46 2.96 -5.11
N ASP A 45 3.84 4.25 -5.14
CA ASP A 45 5.26 4.62 -5.09
C ASP A 45 5.91 4.21 -3.76
N LEU A 46 5.16 4.29 -2.65
CA LEU A 46 5.58 3.77 -1.34
C LEU A 46 5.78 2.26 -1.37
N PHE A 47 4.80 1.48 -1.85
CA PHE A 47 4.88 0.02 -1.90
C PHE A 47 6.09 -0.45 -2.72
N PHE A 48 6.41 0.28 -3.76
CA PHE A 48 7.57 0.04 -4.62
C PHE A 48 8.80 0.84 -4.18
N SER A 49 9.01 0.99 -2.88
CA SER A 49 10.19 1.63 -2.32
C SER A 49 11.01 0.69 -1.45
N THR A 50 12.33 0.87 -1.46
CA THR A 50 13.25 0.14 -0.56
C THR A 50 12.87 0.32 0.91
N GLN A 51 12.34 1.50 1.28
CA GLN A 51 11.91 1.77 2.65
C GLN A 51 10.74 0.88 3.06
N PHE A 52 9.73 0.77 2.20
CA PHE A 52 8.56 -0.05 2.48
C PHE A 52 8.88 -1.55 2.44
N LEU A 53 9.71 -1.99 1.50
CA LEU A 53 10.17 -3.38 1.44
C LEU A 53 10.96 -3.80 2.70
N LYS A 54 11.72 -2.89 3.31
CA LYS A 54 12.33 -3.14 4.63
C LYS A 54 11.29 -3.29 5.74
N HIS A 55 10.23 -2.49 5.71
CA HIS A 55 9.12 -2.61 6.66
C HIS A 55 8.38 -3.94 6.47
N VAL A 56 8.10 -4.33 5.23
CA VAL A 56 7.52 -5.64 4.87
C VAL A 56 8.38 -6.79 5.39
N ALA A 57 9.70 -6.73 5.21
CA ALA A 57 10.63 -7.73 5.72
C ALA A 57 10.58 -7.87 7.26
N GLN A 58 10.45 -6.74 7.97
CA GLN A 58 10.32 -6.74 9.44
C GLN A 58 9.01 -7.38 9.89
N ARG A 59 7.89 -7.09 9.20
CA ARG A 59 6.59 -7.70 9.51
C ARG A 59 6.63 -9.22 9.29
N ILE A 60 7.16 -9.67 8.15
CA ILE A 60 7.32 -11.09 7.82
C ILE A 60 8.20 -11.80 8.88
N ALA A 61 9.32 -11.19 9.27
CA ALA A 61 10.19 -11.76 10.30
C ALA A 61 9.49 -11.84 11.67
N SER A 62 8.67 -10.85 12.02
CA SER A 62 7.88 -10.84 13.27
C SER A 62 6.84 -11.95 13.27
N GLU A 63 6.08 -12.09 12.17
CA GLU A 63 5.05 -13.12 12.03
C GLU A 63 5.65 -14.54 12.02
N LEU A 64 6.75 -14.74 11.31
CA LEU A 64 7.48 -16.00 11.33
C LEU A 64 7.95 -16.34 12.75
N GLY A 65 8.47 -15.37 13.49
CA GLY A 65 8.88 -15.55 14.89
C GLY A 65 7.71 -15.94 15.81
N HIS A 66 6.53 -15.34 15.58
CA HIS A 66 5.30 -15.67 16.29
C HIS A 66 4.87 -17.13 16.03
N LEU A 67 4.75 -17.52 14.76
CA LEU A 67 4.39 -18.89 14.37
C LEU A 67 5.38 -19.95 14.88
N GLN A 68 6.68 -19.64 14.85
CA GLN A 68 7.72 -20.52 15.42
C GLN A 68 7.62 -20.65 16.93
N HIS A 69 7.16 -19.61 17.62
CA HIS A 69 6.91 -19.69 19.08
C HIS A 69 5.68 -20.56 19.35
N GLU A 70 4.57 -20.31 18.67
CA GLU A 70 3.34 -21.08 18.82
C GLU A 70 3.53 -22.57 18.51
N GLN A 71 4.33 -22.91 17.49
CA GLN A 71 4.65 -24.29 17.12
C GLN A 71 5.32 -25.06 18.27
N LYS A 72 5.98 -24.37 19.21
CA LYS A 72 6.57 -25.02 20.40
C LYS A 72 5.53 -25.33 21.49
N GLU A 73 4.44 -24.57 21.51
CA GLU A 73 3.40 -24.66 22.53
C GLU A 73 2.21 -25.51 22.08
N ARG A 74 1.90 -25.50 20.77
CA ARG A 74 0.80 -26.26 20.17
C ARG A 74 1.12 -26.71 18.75
N ALA A 75 0.39 -27.69 18.24
CA ALA A 75 0.41 -28.00 16.82
C ALA A 75 -0.23 -26.81 16.03
N LEU A 76 0.45 -26.36 14.99
CA LEU A 76 -0.12 -25.41 14.04
C LEU A 76 -1.17 -26.11 13.17
N ASP A 77 -2.22 -25.38 12.79
CA ASP A 77 -3.19 -25.86 11.82
C ASP A 77 -2.62 -25.85 10.38
N GLU A 78 -3.40 -26.31 9.41
CA GLU A 78 -2.94 -26.43 8.02
C GLU A 78 -2.63 -25.05 7.39
N GLU A 79 -3.42 -24.04 7.71
CA GLU A 79 -3.27 -22.69 7.19
C GLU A 79 -2.01 -22.00 7.77
N GLU A 80 -1.82 -22.11 9.08
CA GLU A 80 -0.62 -21.63 9.78
C GLU A 80 0.67 -22.31 9.28
N GLN A 81 0.61 -23.62 9.02
CA GLN A 81 1.74 -24.35 8.48
C GLN A 81 2.08 -23.91 7.06
N GLU A 82 1.08 -23.65 6.22
CA GLU A 82 1.30 -23.19 4.85
C GLU A 82 1.82 -21.75 4.84
N LEU A 83 1.26 -20.88 5.68
CA LEU A 83 1.77 -19.52 5.88
C LEU A 83 3.23 -19.55 6.32
N MET A 84 3.57 -20.34 7.34
CA MET A 84 4.94 -20.46 7.82
C MET A 84 5.91 -20.92 6.72
N LYS A 85 5.53 -21.88 5.87
CA LYS A 85 6.36 -22.31 4.72
C LYS A 85 6.61 -21.16 3.75
N ARG A 86 5.59 -20.37 3.44
CA ARG A 86 5.71 -19.21 2.54
C ARG A 86 6.61 -18.14 3.16
N LEU A 87 6.44 -17.83 4.45
CA LEU A 87 7.28 -16.84 5.15
C LEU A 87 8.75 -17.26 5.20
N LEU A 88 9.04 -18.57 5.34
CA LEU A 88 10.41 -19.13 5.33
C LEU A 88 11.15 -18.92 3.98
N THR A 89 10.43 -18.74 2.88
CA THR A 89 11.06 -18.42 1.58
C THR A 89 11.51 -16.96 1.47
N CYS A 90 11.04 -16.09 2.35
CA CYS A 90 11.32 -14.66 2.34
C CYS A 90 12.66 -14.35 3.04
N THR A 91 13.75 -14.58 2.33
CA THR A 91 15.10 -14.33 2.87
C THR A 91 15.53 -12.86 2.74
N PRO A 92 16.52 -12.38 3.53
CA PRO A 92 17.07 -11.02 3.38
C PRO A 92 17.61 -10.74 1.97
N GLU A 93 18.19 -11.74 1.33
CA GLU A 93 18.73 -11.64 -0.03
C GLU A 93 17.62 -11.40 -1.04
N LEU A 94 16.46 -12.07 -0.85
CA LEU A 94 15.27 -11.88 -1.68
C LEU A 94 14.79 -10.42 -1.60
N PHE A 95 14.69 -9.84 -0.41
CA PHE A 95 14.29 -8.43 -0.22
C PHE A 95 15.29 -7.44 -0.84
N GLN A 96 16.58 -7.74 -0.77
CA GLN A 96 17.59 -6.91 -1.42
C GLN A 96 17.46 -6.97 -2.94
N GLN A 97 17.20 -8.15 -3.51
CA GLN A 97 16.95 -8.32 -4.94
C GLN A 97 15.71 -7.52 -5.35
N PHE A 98 14.55 -7.70 -4.68
CA PHE A 98 13.34 -6.95 -4.98
C PHE A 98 13.56 -5.43 -4.90
N SER A 99 14.30 -4.94 -3.91
CA SER A 99 14.62 -3.52 -3.81
C SER A 99 15.39 -2.99 -5.02
N THR A 100 16.27 -3.79 -5.61
CA THR A 100 17.03 -3.43 -6.81
C THR A 100 16.15 -3.54 -8.06
N ASP A 101 15.40 -4.62 -8.17
CA ASP A 101 14.58 -4.93 -9.35
C ASP A 101 13.41 -3.93 -9.50
N VAL A 102 12.81 -3.51 -8.41
CA VAL A 102 11.75 -2.48 -8.40
C VAL A 102 12.26 -1.14 -8.92
N GLU A 103 13.45 -0.69 -8.53
CA GLU A 103 14.01 0.56 -9.07
C GLU A 103 14.29 0.44 -10.58
N LYS A 104 14.81 -0.69 -11.02
CA LYS A 104 14.98 -0.97 -12.45
C LYS A 104 13.64 -1.03 -13.19
N ALA A 105 12.60 -1.65 -12.61
CA ALA A 105 11.27 -1.67 -13.19
C ALA A 105 10.70 -0.26 -13.37
N LYS A 106 10.85 0.61 -12.35
CA LYS A 106 10.46 2.02 -12.43
C LYS A 106 11.22 2.77 -13.54
N GLU A 107 12.52 2.51 -13.71
CA GLU A 107 13.32 3.11 -14.79
C GLU A 107 12.80 2.69 -16.17
N ILE A 108 12.49 1.40 -16.37
CA ILE A 108 11.91 0.90 -17.62
C ILE A 108 10.60 1.63 -17.92
N LEU A 109 9.67 1.68 -16.96
CA LEU A 109 8.36 2.31 -17.13
C LEU A 109 8.43 3.83 -17.40
N ARG A 110 9.51 4.51 -17.00
CA ARG A 110 9.73 5.96 -17.16
C ARG A 110 10.62 6.32 -18.34
N SER A 111 11.08 5.34 -19.12
CA SER A 111 12.03 5.52 -20.22
C SER A 111 11.47 5.02 -21.56
N ASN A 112 12.26 5.15 -22.62
CA ASN A 112 11.95 4.57 -23.91
C ASN A 112 11.92 3.03 -23.90
N ALA A 113 12.52 2.39 -22.90
CA ALA A 113 12.46 0.96 -22.69
C ALA A 113 11.00 0.44 -22.46
N PHE A 114 10.09 1.32 -22.06
CA PHE A 114 8.64 1.03 -21.99
C PHE A 114 8.05 0.49 -23.30
N TYR A 115 8.60 0.88 -24.46
CA TYR A 115 8.13 0.44 -25.77
C TYR A 115 8.77 -0.88 -26.23
N ASP A 116 9.69 -1.44 -25.45
CA ASP A 116 10.24 -2.78 -25.64
C ASP A 116 9.39 -3.78 -24.85
N ILE A 117 8.74 -4.70 -25.57
CA ILE A 117 7.73 -5.60 -24.97
C ILE A 117 8.34 -6.52 -23.91
N ASP A 118 9.56 -7.00 -24.12
CA ASP A 118 10.23 -7.92 -23.20
C ASP A 118 10.61 -7.19 -21.89
N GLN A 119 11.05 -5.93 -21.99
CA GLN A 119 11.37 -5.11 -20.83
C GLN A 119 10.11 -4.69 -20.07
N LEU A 120 9.04 -4.34 -20.79
CA LEU A 120 7.76 -4.00 -20.18
C LEU A 120 7.17 -5.19 -19.43
N GLU A 121 7.19 -6.38 -20.03
CA GLU A 121 6.70 -7.60 -19.40
C GLU A 121 7.52 -7.93 -18.15
N TRP A 122 8.85 -7.84 -18.22
CA TRP A 122 9.71 -8.04 -17.07
C TRP A 122 9.40 -7.05 -15.95
N ALA A 123 9.28 -5.76 -16.26
CA ALA A 123 8.99 -4.73 -15.27
C ALA A 123 7.63 -4.94 -14.61
N THR A 124 6.61 -5.26 -15.40
CA THR A 124 5.25 -5.54 -14.90
C THR A 124 5.23 -6.76 -13.98
N ASN A 125 5.87 -7.85 -14.37
CA ASN A 125 5.97 -9.06 -13.55
C ASN A 125 6.71 -8.78 -12.23
N CYS A 126 7.81 -8.01 -12.26
CA CYS A 126 8.51 -7.60 -11.05
C CYS A 126 7.61 -6.84 -10.07
N LEU A 127 6.78 -5.91 -10.55
CA LEU A 127 5.84 -5.18 -9.70
C LEU A 127 4.74 -6.09 -9.15
N HIS A 128 4.21 -7.01 -9.95
CA HIS A 128 3.22 -8.00 -9.47
C HIS A 128 3.80 -8.91 -8.37
N GLU A 129 5.01 -9.42 -8.56
CA GLU A 129 5.69 -10.25 -7.54
C GLU A 129 5.97 -9.45 -6.27
N THR A 130 6.33 -8.18 -6.40
CA THR A 130 6.51 -7.28 -5.26
C THR A 130 5.19 -7.10 -4.49
N MET A 131 4.07 -6.91 -5.17
CA MET A 131 2.74 -6.82 -4.53
C MET A 131 2.36 -8.12 -3.82
N ALA A 132 2.68 -9.28 -4.40
CA ALA A 132 2.46 -10.57 -3.75
C ALA A 132 3.29 -10.71 -2.46
N LEU A 133 4.53 -10.21 -2.46
CA LEU A 133 5.37 -10.16 -1.26
C LEU A 133 4.80 -9.20 -0.19
N VAL A 134 4.29 -8.04 -0.61
CA VAL A 134 3.59 -7.10 0.28
C VAL A 134 2.35 -7.77 0.88
N SER A 135 1.51 -8.42 0.05
CA SER A 135 0.32 -9.16 0.52
C SER A 135 0.66 -10.18 1.60
N LEU A 136 1.77 -10.90 1.45
CA LEU A 136 2.18 -11.91 2.42
C LEU A 136 2.45 -11.32 3.81
N ALA A 137 2.94 -10.07 3.88
CA ALA A 137 3.17 -9.37 5.15
C ALA A 137 1.89 -8.91 5.87
N TYR A 138 0.77 -8.91 5.17
CA TYR A 138 -0.55 -8.52 5.68
C TYR A 138 -1.57 -9.66 5.57
N TYR A 139 -1.08 -10.90 5.46
CA TYR A 139 -1.94 -12.06 5.40
C TYR A 139 -2.96 -12.08 6.55
N PRO A 140 -4.25 -12.41 6.32
CA PRO A 140 -4.82 -12.95 5.09
C PRO A 140 -5.31 -11.89 4.07
N ALA A 141 -5.06 -10.60 4.25
CA ALA A 141 -5.41 -9.59 3.26
C ALA A 141 -4.68 -9.85 1.92
N GLN A 142 -5.40 -9.71 0.81
CA GLN A 142 -4.84 -9.85 -0.53
C GLN A 142 -4.70 -8.46 -1.18
N ILE A 143 -3.46 -8.04 -1.40
CA ILE A 143 -3.15 -6.76 -2.02
C ILE A 143 -2.72 -7.05 -3.45
N CYS A 144 -3.60 -6.80 -4.41
CA CYS A 144 -3.36 -7.04 -5.81
C CYS A 144 -3.05 -5.75 -6.56
N PHE A 145 -2.43 -5.88 -7.73
CA PHE A 145 -2.28 -4.76 -8.66
C PHE A 145 -3.51 -4.73 -9.57
N PRO A 146 -3.98 -3.54 -9.98
CA PRO A 146 -5.39 -3.14 -10.07
C PRO A 146 -6.32 -4.19 -10.69
N PRO A 147 -7.56 -4.27 -10.17
CA PRO A 147 -8.03 -3.59 -8.96
C PRO A 147 -7.41 -4.20 -7.71
N ILE A 148 -7.17 -3.37 -6.67
CA ILE A 148 -6.80 -3.90 -5.36
C ILE A 148 -8.04 -4.58 -4.79
N GLU A 149 -8.12 -5.88 -4.91
CA GLU A 149 -9.09 -6.68 -4.17
C GLU A 149 -8.48 -6.97 -2.79
N THR A 150 -8.83 -6.16 -1.82
CA THR A 150 -8.63 -6.54 -0.44
C THR A 150 -9.75 -7.50 -0.08
N ASP A 151 -9.53 -8.80 -0.16
CA ASP A 151 -10.34 -9.77 0.56
C ASP A 151 -10.09 -9.54 2.05
N ILE A 152 -10.80 -8.55 2.57
CA ILE A 152 -10.77 -8.23 3.98
C ILE A 152 -11.59 -9.30 4.68
N VAL A 153 -11.02 -9.88 5.73
CA VAL A 153 -11.67 -10.84 6.65
C VAL A 153 -12.99 -10.29 7.21
N TYR A 154 -13.17 -8.97 7.15
CA TYR A 154 -14.29 -8.22 7.69
C TYR A 154 -15.36 -7.91 6.64
N LYS A 155 -16.63 -8.05 7.03
CA LYS A 155 -17.75 -7.75 6.14
C LYS A 155 -17.98 -6.24 6.03
N PRO A 156 -17.86 -5.66 4.82
CA PRO A 156 -17.86 -4.20 4.63
C PRO A 156 -19.22 -3.52 4.94
N PHE A 157 -20.25 -4.29 5.25
CA PHE A 157 -21.60 -3.76 5.52
C PHE A 157 -21.99 -3.75 7.00
N MET A 158 -21.12 -4.21 7.90
CA MET A 158 -21.35 -4.23 9.34
C MET A 158 -20.48 -3.21 10.04
N SER A 159 -21.08 -2.22 10.69
CA SER A 159 -20.33 -1.12 11.34
C SER A 159 -19.35 -1.60 12.41
N SER A 160 -19.65 -2.68 13.14
CA SER A 160 -18.74 -3.27 14.11
C SER A 160 -17.49 -3.85 13.44
N GLU A 161 -17.68 -4.59 12.34
CA GLU A 161 -16.57 -5.20 11.61
C GLU A 161 -15.70 -4.15 10.89
N ILE A 162 -16.32 -3.05 10.39
CA ILE A 162 -15.56 -1.92 9.85
C ILE A 162 -14.67 -1.29 10.92
N LEU A 163 -15.17 -1.10 12.14
CA LEU A 163 -14.37 -0.55 13.23
C LEU A 163 -13.23 -1.50 13.64
N GLU A 164 -13.49 -2.80 13.70
CA GLU A 164 -12.47 -3.81 13.96
C GLU A 164 -11.38 -3.79 12.87
N ALA A 165 -11.79 -3.76 11.58
CA ALA A 165 -10.86 -3.68 10.45
C ALA A 165 -10.00 -2.41 10.48
N VAL A 166 -10.56 -1.27 10.90
CA VAL A 166 -9.81 -0.01 11.03
C VAL A 166 -8.72 -0.12 12.08
N ASP A 167 -8.97 -0.85 13.17
CA ASP A 167 -8.02 -0.97 14.29
C ASP A 167 -7.07 -2.16 14.18
N ASP A 168 -7.27 -3.03 13.19
CA ASP A 168 -6.42 -4.20 12.98
C ASP A 168 -5.08 -3.81 12.32
N ASP A 169 -4.02 -3.74 13.13
CA ASP A 169 -2.66 -3.45 12.66
C ASP A 169 -2.03 -4.61 11.86
N GLN A 170 -2.58 -5.83 11.94
CA GLN A 170 -1.99 -6.98 11.26
C GLN A 170 -2.36 -7.02 9.79
N ILE A 171 -3.62 -6.79 9.45
CA ILE A 171 -4.12 -6.94 8.08
C ILE A 171 -4.39 -5.61 7.38
N ASN A 172 -4.55 -4.51 8.12
CA ASN A 172 -4.88 -3.21 7.54
C ASN A 172 -3.65 -2.43 7.10
N ILE A 173 -3.22 -2.65 5.86
CA ILE A 173 -2.09 -1.93 5.23
C ILE A 173 -2.28 -0.41 5.20
N TYR A 174 -3.53 0.09 5.14
CA TYR A 174 -3.82 1.52 5.10
C TYR A 174 -3.40 2.25 6.38
N ARG A 175 -3.22 1.56 7.50
CA ARG A 175 -2.65 2.14 8.73
C ARG A 175 -1.19 2.52 8.52
N ASP A 176 -0.42 1.70 7.81
CA ASP A 176 0.97 2.00 7.49
C ASP A 176 1.08 3.09 6.41
N VAL A 177 0.18 3.07 5.42
CA VAL A 177 0.04 4.17 4.45
C VAL A 177 -0.27 5.49 5.17
N TYR A 178 -1.20 5.49 6.12
CA TYR A 178 -1.49 6.67 6.94
C TYR A 178 -0.26 7.15 7.71
N ARG A 179 0.43 6.24 8.39
CA ARG A 179 1.63 6.56 9.20
C ARG A 179 2.78 7.11 8.36
N MET A 180 2.98 6.55 7.16
CA MET A 180 4.13 6.87 6.31
C MET A 180 3.88 8.03 5.34
N LEU A 181 2.66 8.25 4.88
CA LEU A 181 2.33 9.28 3.88
C LEU A 181 1.52 10.43 4.46
N ILE A 182 0.39 10.14 5.11
CA ILE A 182 -0.57 11.19 5.50
C ILE A 182 -0.08 11.94 6.73
N ARG A 183 0.30 11.21 7.77
CA ARG A 183 0.71 11.80 9.05
C ARG A 183 1.87 12.79 8.92
N PRO A 184 2.98 12.50 8.19
CA PRO A 184 4.07 13.46 8.01
C PRO A 184 3.65 14.74 7.29
N VAL A 185 2.73 14.62 6.31
CA VAL A 185 2.17 15.78 5.61
C VAL A 185 1.31 16.60 6.55
N MET A 186 0.45 15.98 7.34
CA MET A 186 -0.38 16.67 8.34
C MET A 186 0.47 17.42 9.39
N GLU A 187 1.53 16.79 9.89
CA GLU A 187 2.44 17.40 10.88
C GLU A 187 3.23 18.57 10.29
N ARG A 188 3.68 18.47 9.04
CA ARG A 188 4.41 19.52 8.32
C ARG A 188 3.50 20.69 7.93
N GLU A 189 2.38 20.38 7.30
CA GLU A 189 1.50 21.38 6.72
C GLU A 189 0.61 22.07 7.75
N ARG A 190 0.24 21.38 8.81
CA ARG A 190 -0.68 21.85 9.87
C ARG A 190 -1.92 22.56 9.29
N PRO A 191 -2.67 21.90 8.42
CA PRO A 191 -3.81 22.52 7.76
C PRO A 191 -4.90 22.89 8.76
N ALA A 192 -5.57 24.01 8.54
CA ALA A 192 -6.75 24.40 9.31
C ALA A 192 -8.01 23.64 8.88
N MET A 193 -8.00 23.06 7.67
CA MET A 193 -9.07 22.23 7.12
C MET A 193 -8.47 21.07 6.31
N VAL A 194 -9.05 19.90 6.45
CA VAL A 194 -8.77 18.73 5.62
C VAL A 194 -10.03 18.35 4.86
N GLY A 195 -9.92 18.27 3.54
CA GLY A 195 -10.97 17.77 2.65
C GLY A 195 -10.56 16.40 2.11
N ILE A 196 -11.42 15.40 2.23
CA ILE A 196 -11.19 14.06 1.68
C ILE A 196 -12.19 13.83 0.56
N SER A 197 -11.68 13.54 -0.64
CA SER A 197 -12.51 13.21 -1.81
C SER A 197 -12.71 11.71 -1.88
N VAL A 198 -13.88 11.24 -1.47
CA VAL A 198 -14.22 9.82 -1.50
C VAL A 198 -15.02 9.51 -2.76
N VAL A 199 -14.61 8.50 -3.51
CA VAL A 199 -15.34 7.94 -4.65
C VAL A 199 -15.86 6.58 -4.25
N GLN A 200 -17.14 6.34 -4.47
CA GLN A 200 -17.71 5.02 -4.29
C GLN A 200 -17.62 4.28 -5.62
N GLN A 201 -16.88 3.19 -5.65
CA GLN A 201 -16.98 2.21 -6.73
C GLN A 201 -18.35 1.51 -6.63
N LYS A 202 -19.02 1.34 -7.77
CA LYS A 202 -20.29 0.61 -7.84
C LYS A 202 -20.03 -0.84 -8.21
#